data_dac723c97adfa0835570cdbdbaf010a4
#
_entry.id   dac723c97adfa0835570cdbdbaf010a4
#
_cell.length_a   1.000
_cell.length_b   1.000
_cell.length_c   1.000
_cell.angle_alpha   90.00
_cell.angle_beta   90.00
_cell.angle_gamma   90.00
#
_symmetry.space_group_name_H-M   'P 1'
#
loop_
_entity.id
_entity.type
_entity.pdbx_description
1 polymer ?
#
loop_
_entity_poly.entity_id
_entity_poly.type
_entity_poly.pdbx_seq_one_letter_code
_entity_poly.pdbx_strand_id
1 'polypeptide(L)'
;IARFCGVDILKAGSGNPGATNVKRVCGKVPGNICFILDAAKGFLATAWPLYPSVFGVQFSDPQTLAYVGLCSAIVGHSFSLCLKFKGGKGVATAIGGLSAIMLWAIVAALVVWVVVFYASRYVSLASLALAVALPIASFIIYPSMPGHFYISLAIAAVVIFRHRSNIARLLKGTENRF
;
A
#
# COMPACT_ATOMS: atom_id res chain seq x y z
N ILE A 1 -12.37 -10.99 -5.13
CA ILE A 1 -12.31 -11.91 -3.97
C ILE A 1 -13.60 -11.80 -3.17
N ALA A 2 -13.98 -10.64 -2.60
CA ALA A 2 -15.19 -10.53 -1.76
C ALA A 2 -16.47 -11.00 -2.48
N ARG A 3 -16.61 -10.73 -3.78
CA ARG A 3 -17.73 -11.23 -4.58
C ARG A 3 -17.79 -12.76 -4.65
N PHE A 4 -16.65 -13.44 -4.69
CA PHE A 4 -16.59 -14.90 -4.63
C PHE A 4 -17.00 -15.45 -3.25
N CYS A 5 -16.91 -14.61 -2.21
CA CYS A 5 -17.43 -14.92 -0.87
C CYS A 5 -18.92 -14.54 -0.70
N GLY A 6 -19.60 -14.07 -1.76
CA GLY A 6 -20.99 -13.62 -1.70
C GLY A 6 -21.19 -12.29 -0.97
N VAL A 7 -20.13 -11.47 -0.79
CA VAL A 7 -20.16 -10.26 0.02
C VAL A 7 -20.01 -9.00 -0.83
N ASP A 8 -20.90 -8.03 -0.65
CA ASP A 8 -20.71 -6.64 -1.12
C ASP A 8 -19.80 -5.90 -0.13
N ILE A 9 -18.51 -5.88 -0.43
CA ILE A 9 -17.48 -5.32 0.45
C ILE A 9 -17.64 -3.82 0.71
N LEU A 10 -18.31 -3.10 -0.18
CA LEU A 10 -18.56 -1.67 -0.02
C LEU A 10 -19.65 -1.38 1.02
N LYS A 11 -20.49 -2.39 1.34
CA LYS A 11 -21.57 -2.32 2.33
C LYS A 11 -21.25 -3.09 3.62
N ALA A 12 -20.15 -3.85 3.65
CA ALA A 12 -19.80 -4.72 4.76
C ALA A 12 -18.55 -4.23 5.50
N GLY A 13 -18.51 -4.42 6.81
CA GLY A 13 -17.41 -4.03 7.68
C GLY A 13 -17.12 -2.53 7.63
N SER A 14 -15.89 -2.15 7.24
CA SER A 14 -15.53 -0.74 7.09
C SER A 14 -15.93 -0.09 5.75
N GLY A 15 -16.55 -0.84 4.85
CA GLY A 15 -16.90 -0.40 3.50
C GLY A 15 -15.69 -0.18 2.56
N ASN A 16 -14.47 -0.54 2.99
CA ASN A 16 -13.27 -0.41 2.18
C ASN A 16 -12.97 -1.72 1.46
N PRO A 17 -12.66 -1.74 0.14
CA PRO A 17 -12.42 -2.98 -0.61
C PRO A 17 -11.03 -3.59 -0.37
N GLY A 18 -10.16 -2.98 0.47
CA GLY A 18 -8.82 -3.47 0.75
C GLY A 18 -8.76 -4.73 1.62
N ALA A 19 -7.62 -5.40 1.59
CA ALA A 19 -7.33 -6.68 2.24
C ALA A 19 -7.74 -6.76 3.72
N THR A 20 -7.54 -5.70 4.49
CA THR A 20 -7.92 -5.65 5.91
C THR A 20 -9.43 -5.83 6.14
N ASN A 21 -10.26 -5.20 5.29
CA ASN A 21 -11.70 -5.35 5.38
C ASN A 21 -12.15 -6.71 4.84
N VAL A 22 -11.55 -7.17 3.74
CA VAL A 22 -11.79 -8.53 3.22
C VAL A 22 -11.47 -9.57 4.28
N LYS A 23 -10.34 -9.43 5.01
CA LYS A 23 -9.97 -10.33 6.11
C LYS A 23 -10.99 -10.32 7.26
N ARG A 24 -11.53 -9.14 7.58
CA ARG A 24 -12.53 -8.98 8.64
C ARG A 24 -13.88 -9.63 8.28
N VAL A 25 -14.31 -9.49 7.05
CA VAL A 25 -15.66 -9.90 6.61
C VAL A 25 -15.69 -11.30 6.01
N CYS A 26 -14.66 -11.66 5.23
CA CYS A 26 -14.58 -12.94 4.49
C CYS A 26 -13.62 -13.95 5.14
N GLY A 27 -12.90 -13.57 6.20
CA GLY A 27 -11.94 -14.42 6.90
C GLY A 27 -10.48 -14.26 6.46
N LYS A 28 -9.59 -14.99 7.15
CA LYS A 28 -8.14 -14.83 7.04
C LYS A 28 -7.61 -15.15 5.63
N VAL A 29 -8.06 -16.26 5.04
CA VAL A 29 -7.55 -16.73 3.74
C VAL A 29 -7.90 -15.76 2.61
N PRO A 30 -9.18 -15.38 2.38
CA PRO A 30 -9.52 -14.37 1.36
C PRO A 30 -8.82 -13.03 1.57
N GLY A 31 -8.66 -12.59 2.82
CA GLY A 31 -7.95 -11.35 3.14
C GLY A 31 -6.47 -11.40 2.79
N ASN A 32 -5.80 -12.52 3.09
CA ASN A 32 -4.38 -12.71 2.75
C ASN A 32 -4.18 -12.79 1.23
N ILE A 33 -5.05 -13.51 0.51
CA ILE A 33 -5.01 -13.56 -0.96
C ILE A 33 -5.19 -12.15 -1.55
N CYS A 34 -6.14 -11.37 -1.01
CA CYS A 34 -6.33 -9.99 -1.43
C CYS A 34 -5.07 -9.14 -1.21
N PHE A 35 -4.41 -9.28 -0.06
CA PHE A 35 -3.15 -8.58 0.24
C PHE A 35 -2.04 -8.96 -0.76
N ILE A 36 -1.85 -10.27 -1.00
CA ILE A 36 -0.81 -10.77 -1.91
C ILE A 36 -1.04 -10.24 -3.34
N LEU A 37 -2.28 -10.31 -3.84
CA LEU A 37 -2.60 -9.81 -5.19
C LEU A 37 -2.44 -8.29 -5.29
N ASP A 38 -2.81 -7.55 -4.23
CA ASP A 38 -2.62 -6.10 -4.18
C ASP A 38 -1.14 -5.71 -4.14
N ALA A 39 -0.31 -6.47 -3.42
CA ALA A 39 1.14 -6.28 -3.39
C ALA A 39 1.79 -6.70 -4.73
N ALA A 40 1.40 -7.85 -5.27
CA ALA A 40 1.94 -8.34 -6.53
C ALA A 40 1.71 -7.38 -7.70
N LYS A 41 0.51 -6.79 -7.83
CA LYS A 41 0.27 -5.80 -8.90
C LYS A 41 1.14 -4.55 -8.74
N GLY A 42 1.37 -4.09 -7.49
CA GLY A 42 2.29 -2.98 -7.22
C GLY A 42 3.72 -3.33 -7.58
N PHE A 43 4.17 -4.51 -7.14
CA PHE A 43 5.51 -5.01 -7.47
C PHE A 43 5.73 -5.11 -8.98
N LEU A 44 4.84 -5.79 -9.71
CA LEU A 44 4.96 -5.98 -11.15
C LEU A 44 4.95 -4.66 -11.92
N ALA A 45 4.06 -3.73 -11.56
CA ALA A 45 3.98 -2.41 -12.20
C ALA A 45 5.25 -1.57 -11.99
N THR A 46 5.97 -1.79 -10.87
CA THR A 46 7.19 -1.06 -10.55
C THR A 46 8.43 -1.78 -11.09
N ALA A 47 8.45 -3.11 -11.02
CA ALA A 47 9.63 -3.91 -11.30
C ALA A 47 9.91 -4.05 -12.82
N TRP A 48 8.89 -4.12 -13.67
CA TRP A 48 9.07 -4.48 -15.08
C TRP A 48 10.08 -3.60 -15.86
N PRO A 49 10.19 -2.27 -15.64
CA PRO A 49 11.18 -1.48 -16.36
C PRO A 49 12.62 -1.75 -15.89
N LEU A 50 12.79 -2.30 -14.66
CA LEU A 50 14.09 -2.56 -14.05
C LEU A 50 14.69 -3.89 -14.50
N TYR A 51 13.91 -4.75 -15.17
CA TYR A 51 14.33 -6.08 -15.64
C TYR A 51 14.19 -6.21 -17.16
N PRO A 52 14.96 -5.41 -17.95
CA PRO A 52 14.86 -5.38 -19.40
C PRO A 52 15.15 -6.75 -20.03
N SER A 53 16.03 -7.55 -19.44
CA SER A 53 16.37 -8.91 -19.89
C SER A 53 15.18 -9.88 -19.87
N VAL A 54 14.22 -9.67 -18.96
CA VAL A 54 13.02 -10.50 -18.85
C VAL A 54 11.97 -10.11 -19.88
N PHE A 55 11.88 -8.82 -20.20
CA PHE A 55 10.83 -8.28 -21.09
C PHE A 55 11.32 -7.94 -22.50
N GLY A 56 12.62 -8.08 -22.77
CA GLY A 56 13.22 -7.82 -24.08
C GLY A 56 13.17 -6.35 -24.53
N VAL A 57 12.96 -5.41 -23.59
CA VAL A 57 12.83 -3.98 -23.87
C VAL A 57 13.83 -3.19 -23.02
N GLN A 58 14.62 -2.32 -23.63
CA GLN A 58 15.51 -1.40 -22.93
C GLN A 58 14.88 -0.01 -22.85
N PHE A 59 15.01 0.62 -21.70
CA PHE A 59 14.54 1.98 -21.46
C PHE A 59 15.73 2.89 -21.17
N SER A 60 15.65 4.15 -21.61
CA SER A 60 16.68 5.16 -21.31
C SER A 60 16.71 5.55 -19.83
N ASP A 61 15.56 5.53 -19.16
CA ASP A 61 15.41 5.82 -17.73
C ASP A 61 14.45 4.83 -17.06
N PRO A 62 14.93 3.62 -16.73
CA PRO A 62 14.12 2.60 -16.08
C PRO A 62 13.63 3.02 -14.68
N GLN A 63 14.41 3.85 -13.98
CA GLN A 63 14.09 4.28 -12.63
C GLN A 63 12.87 5.21 -12.60
N THR A 64 12.82 6.20 -13.48
CA THR A 64 11.65 7.07 -13.60
C THR A 64 10.41 6.29 -14.02
N LEU A 65 10.55 5.33 -14.95
CA LEU A 65 9.44 4.45 -15.34
C LEU A 65 8.95 3.58 -14.17
N ALA A 66 9.84 3.09 -13.32
CA ALA A 66 9.46 2.36 -12.11
C ALA A 66 8.63 3.24 -11.15
N TYR A 67 9.01 4.51 -10.95
CA TYR A 67 8.21 5.45 -10.15
C TYR A 67 6.84 5.73 -10.78
N VAL A 68 6.77 5.90 -12.09
CA VAL A 68 5.50 6.07 -12.81
C VAL A 68 4.62 4.84 -12.66
N GLY A 69 5.18 3.64 -12.82
CA GLY A 69 4.49 2.37 -12.61
C GLY A 69 3.91 2.24 -11.20
N LEU A 70 4.73 2.56 -10.19
CA LEU A 70 4.32 2.57 -8.78
C LEU A 70 3.15 3.53 -8.53
N CYS A 71 3.27 4.79 -8.97
CA CYS A 71 2.22 5.79 -8.82
C CYS A 71 0.93 5.37 -9.53
N SER A 72 1.04 4.88 -10.76
CA SER A 72 -0.09 4.42 -11.55
C SER A 72 -0.81 3.23 -10.90
N ALA A 73 -0.07 2.27 -10.33
CA ALA A 73 -0.64 1.15 -9.61
C ALA A 73 -1.40 1.59 -8.34
N ILE A 74 -0.85 2.54 -7.58
CA ILE A 74 -1.48 3.08 -6.36
C ILE A 74 -2.72 3.89 -6.72
N VAL A 75 -2.65 4.75 -7.73
CA VAL A 75 -3.80 5.55 -8.21
C VAL A 75 -4.89 4.62 -8.74
N GLY A 76 -4.56 3.66 -9.62
CA GLY A 76 -5.51 2.69 -10.16
C GLY A 76 -6.17 1.81 -9.09
N HIS A 77 -5.41 1.43 -8.04
CA HIS A 77 -5.99 0.75 -6.88
C HIS A 77 -6.92 1.65 -6.07
N SER A 78 -6.53 2.89 -5.84
CA SER A 78 -7.26 3.83 -4.97
C SER A 78 -8.49 4.43 -5.64
N PHE A 79 -8.45 4.60 -6.96
CA PHE A 79 -9.52 5.16 -7.80
C PHE A 79 -9.98 4.18 -8.87
N SER A 80 -10.22 2.92 -8.45
CA SER A 80 -10.60 1.83 -9.35
C SER A 80 -11.87 2.16 -10.14
N LEU A 81 -11.77 2.15 -11.47
CA LEU A 81 -12.90 2.30 -12.39
C LEU A 81 -13.96 1.20 -12.14
N CYS A 82 -13.52 -0.05 -11.92
CA CYS A 82 -14.40 -1.19 -11.65
C CYS A 82 -15.24 -1.02 -10.35
N LEU A 83 -14.81 -0.13 -9.46
CA LEU A 83 -15.50 0.15 -8.19
C LEU A 83 -16.06 1.58 -8.15
N LYS A 84 -16.30 2.18 -9.32
CA LYS A 84 -16.80 3.57 -9.43
C LYS A 84 -15.98 4.56 -8.59
N PHE A 85 -14.65 4.47 -8.72
CA PHE A 85 -13.64 5.26 -8.00
C PHE A 85 -13.60 5.06 -6.47
N LYS A 86 -14.28 4.03 -5.95
CA LYS A 86 -14.29 3.67 -4.52
C LYS A 86 -13.30 2.53 -4.24
N GLY A 87 -12.03 2.72 -4.62
CA GLY A 87 -10.96 1.75 -4.40
C GLY A 87 -10.43 1.72 -2.97
N GLY A 88 -9.37 0.92 -2.76
CA GLY A 88 -8.69 0.77 -1.48
C GLY A 88 -7.82 1.97 -1.10
N LYS A 89 -6.94 1.79 -0.11
CA LYS A 89 -6.05 2.85 0.40
C LYS A 89 -4.63 2.79 -0.15
N GLY A 90 -4.33 1.77 -0.94
CA GLY A 90 -3.06 1.63 -1.63
C GLY A 90 -1.90 1.08 -0.80
N VAL A 91 -2.08 0.76 0.49
CA VAL A 91 -0.98 0.34 1.38
C VAL A 91 -0.31 -0.95 0.88
N ALA A 92 -1.08 -2.01 0.60
CA ALA A 92 -0.51 -3.27 0.10
C ALA A 92 0.17 -3.09 -1.27
N THR A 93 -0.45 -2.31 -2.16
CA THR A 93 0.10 -1.97 -3.47
C THR A 93 1.40 -1.17 -3.35
N ALA A 94 1.45 -0.20 -2.40
CA ALA A 94 2.66 0.56 -2.12
C ALA A 94 3.78 -0.34 -1.54
N ILE A 95 3.46 -1.23 -0.59
CA ILE A 95 4.43 -2.19 -0.05
C ILE A 95 5.04 -3.02 -1.17
N GLY A 96 4.22 -3.60 -2.04
CA GLY A 96 4.69 -4.40 -3.17
C GLY A 96 5.56 -3.60 -4.14
N GLY A 97 5.11 -2.42 -4.57
CA GLY A 97 5.88 -1.62 -5.51
C GLY A 97 7.19 -1.07 -4.92
N LEU A 98 7.15 -0.58 -3.68
CA LEU A 98 8.34 -0.08 -2.99
C LEU A 98 9.37 -1.18 -2.73
N SER A 99 8.95 -2.44 -2.54
CA SER A 99 9.87 -3.56 -2.38
C SER A 99 10.73 -3.81 -3.63
N ALA A 100 10.28 -3.40 -4.81
CA ALA A 100 11.04 -3.51 -6.04
C ALA A 100 12.19 -2.49 -6.16
N ILE A 101 12.06 -1.32 -5.53
CA ILE A 101 13.01 -0.20 -5.70
C ILE A 101 13.75 0.17 -4.40
N MET A 102 13.13 -0.03 -3.24
CA MET A 102 13.74 0.35 -1.95
C MET A 102 13.40 -0.65 -0.83
N LEU A 103 13.78 -1.91 -1.04
CA LEU A 103 13.45 -3.02 -0.14
C LEU A 103 13.79 -2.74 1.33
N TRP A 104 14.96 -2.22 1.63
CA TRP A 104 15.39 -2.03 3.02
C TRP A 104 14.62 -0.91 3.72
N ALA A 105 14.23 0.15 3.00
CA ALA A 105 13.39 1.21 3.56
C ALA A 105 11.99 0.68 3.88
N ILE A 106 11.40 -0.15 3.00
CA ILE A 106 10.09 -0.74 3.28
C ILE A 106 10.15 -1.77 4.40
N VAL A 107 11.24 -2.54 4.53
CA VAL A 107 11.45 -3.46 5.66
C VAL A 107 11.52 -2.68 6.98
N ALA A 108 12.28 -1.59 7.04
CA ALA A 108 12.34 -0.74 8.23
C ALA A 108 10.98 -0.15 8.59
N ALA A 109 10.23 0.36 7.59
CA ALA A 109 8.88 0.88 7.81
C ALA A 109 7.88 -0.21 8.23
N LEU A 110 8.04 -1.46 7.74
CA LEU A 110 7.23 -2.61 8.19
C LEU A 110 7.53 -3.02 9.63
N VAL A 111 8.77 -2.88 10.10
CA VAL A 111 9.10 -3.09 11.53
C VAL A 111 8.32 -2.10 12.39
N VAL A 112 8.28 -0.81 12.00
CA VAL A 112 7.46 0.21 12.69
C VAL A 112 5.98 -0.18 12.66
N TRP A 113 5.48 -0.65 11.50
CA TRP A 113 4.10 -1.12 11.37
C TRP A 113 3.79 -2.24 12.35
N VAL A 114 4.67 -3.25 12.45
CA VAL A 114 4.52 -4.40 13.35
C VAL A 114 4.47 -3.94 14.80
N VAL A 115 5.43 -3.12 15.23
CA VAL A 115 5.48 -2.59 16.61
C VAL A 115 4.21 -1.84 16.97
N VAL A 116 3.77 -0.90 16.12
CA VAL A 116 2.58 -0.10 16.36
C VAL A 116 1.32 -0.96 16.33
N PHE A 117 1.23 -1.96 15.44
CA PHE A 117 0.10 -2.86 15.36
C PHE A 117 -0.05 -3.70 16.63
N TYR A 118 1.02 -4.33 17.10
CA TYR A 118 0.95 -5.18 18.31
C TYR A 118 0.70 -4.36 19.58
N ALA A 119 1.20 -3.12 19.65
CA ALA A 119 0.96 -2.23 20.77
C ALA A 119 -0.48 -1.68 20.80
N SER A 120 -1.04 -1.33 19.63
CA SER A 120 -2.32 -0.62 19.56
C SER A 120 -3.51 -1.47 19.11
N ARG A 121 -3.26 -2.55 18.37
CA ARG A 121 -4.26 -3.37 17.68
C ARG A 121 -5.05 -2.63 16.59
N TYR A 122 -4.60 -1.44 16.16
CA TYR A 122 -5.20 -0.69 15.07
C TYR A 122 -4.34 -0.80 13.78
N VAL A 123 -4.85 -1.52 12.77
CA VAL A 123 -4.19 -1.61 11.45
C VAL A 123 -4.04 -0.24 10.81
N SER A 124 -5.03 0.66 10.98
CA SER A 124 -4.99 2.01 10.43
C SER A 124 -3.89 2.86 11.06
N LEU A 125 -3.71 2.80 12.38
CA LEU A 125 -2.65 3.53 13.07
C LEU A 125 -1.27 3.01 12.66
N ALA A 126 -1.10 1.69 12.60
CA ALA A 126 0.13 1.06 12.11
C ALA A 126 0.46 1.48 10.66
N SER A 127 -0.57 1.55 9.79
CA SER A 127 -0.37 1.98 8.39
C SER A 127 -0.01 3.46 8.27
N LEU A 128 -0.52 4.31 9.15
CA LEU A 128 -0.11 5.71 9.24
C LEU A 128 1.33 5.85 9.74
N ALA A 129 1.71 5.06 10.76
CA ALA A 129 3.08 5.03 11.27
C ALA A 129 4.07 4.55 10.20
N LEU A 130 3.74 3.50 9.44
CA LEU A 130 4.51 3.04 8.29
C LEU A 130 4.68 4.17 7.27
N ALA A 131 3.60 4.88 6.93
CA ALA A 131 3.63 5.95 5.94
C ALA A 131 4.57 7.10 6.36
N VAL A 132 4.64 7.41 7.67
CA VAL A 132 5.57 8.43 8.21
C VAL A 132 7.00 7.89 8.27
N ALA A 133 7.19 6.64 8.69
CA ALA A 133 8.50 6.02 8.81
C ALA A 133 9.20 5.83 7.45
N LEU A 134 8.44 5.60 6.39
CA LEU A 134 8.96 5.27 5.07
C LEU A 134 9.88 6.37 4.48
N PRO A 135 9.49 7.65 4.38
CA PRO A 135 10.39 8.68 3.87
C PRO A 135 11.63 8.88 4.77
N ILE A 136 11.49 8.72 6.08
CA ILE A 136 12.61 8.81 7.02
C ILE A 136 13.61 7.67 6.74
N ALA A 137 13.12 6.44 6.64
CA ALA A 137 13.95 5.28 6.31
C ALA A 137 14.60 5.42 4.93
N SER A 138 13.85 5.91 3.93
CA SER A 138 14.38 6.15 2.59
C SER A 138 15.52 7.18 2.59
N PHE A 139 15.37 8.28 3.30
CA PHE A 139 16.39 9.31 3.42
C PHE A 139 17.70 8.78 4.07
N ILE A 140 17.56 7.96 5.11
CA ILE A 140 18.71 7.41 5.84
C ILE A 140 19.40 6.29 5.05
N ILE A 141 18.64 5.38 4.43
CA ILE A 141 19.18 4.16 3.82
C ILE A 141 19.66 4.41 2.38
N TYR A 142 19.04 5.36 1.66
CA TYR A 142 19.33 5.66 0.26
C TYR A 142 19.72 7.12 0.03
N PRO A 143 20.76 7.67 0.73
CA PRO A 143 21.10 9.08 0.65
C PRO A 143 21.52 9.53 -0.75
N SER A 144 22.08 8.63 -1.56
CA SER A 144 22.49 8.91 -2.94
C SER A 144 21.36 8.85 -3.97
N MET A 145 20.14 8.52 -3.53
CA MET A 145 18.97 8.35 -4.40
C MET A 145 17.81 9.27 -3.95
N PRO A 146 17.90 10.59 -4.15
CA PRO A 146 16.89 11.54 -3.65
C PRO A 146 15.49 11.27 -4.21
N GLY A 147 15.37 10.67 -5.40
CA GLY A 147 14.10 10.23 -5.97
C GLY A 147 13.33 9.25 -5.06
N HIS A 148 14.03 8.39 -4.32
CA HIS A 148 13.41 7.46 -3.36
C HIS A 148 12.75 8.21 -2.20
N PHE A 149 13.38 9.27 -1.70
CA PHE A 149 12.80 10.13 -0.67
C PHE A 149 11.55 10.85 -1.17
N TYR A 150 11.61 11.51 -2.33
CA TYR A 150 10.47 12.26 -2.85
C TYR A 150 9.28 11.37 -3.20
N ILE A 151 9.52 10.20 -3.81
CA ILE A 151 8.43 9.27 -4.11
C ILE A 151 7.80 8.70 -2.83
N SER A 152 8.61 8.38 -1.81
CA SER A 152 8.10 7.89 -0.53
C SER A 152 7.28 8.95 0.20
N LEU A 153 7.69 10.21 0.13
CA LEU A 153 6.94 11.34 0.69
C LEU A 153 5.59 11.54 -0.02
N ALA A 154 5.57 11.48 -1.35
CA ALA A 154 4.33 11.55 -2.12
C ALA A 154 3.36 10.40 -1.78
N ILE A 155 3.88 9.17 -1.67
CA ILE A 155 3.07 8.01 -1.27
C ILE A 155 2.56 8.16 0.16
N ALA A 156 3.39 8.63 1.08
CA ALA A 156 2.97 8.90 2.46
C ALA A 156 1.79 9.89 2.50
N ALA A 157 1.88 10.99 1.75
CA ALA A 157 0.79 11.96 1.66
C ALA A 157 -0.52 11.34 1.13
N VAL A 158 -0.43 10.53 0.07
CA VAL A 158 -1.60 9.80 -0.48
C VAL A 158 -2.17 8.83 0.54
N VAL A 159 -1.34 8.04 1.21
CA VAL A 159 -1.79 7.08 2.23
C VAL A 159 -2.46 7.81 3.40
N ILE A 160 -1.87 8.87 3.92
CA ILE A 160 -2.46 9.67 5.01
C ILE A 160 -3.81 10.26 4.57
N PHE A 161 -3.89 10.85 3.39
CA PHE A 161 -5.15 11.37 2.85
C PHE A 161 -6.21 10.27 2.72
N ARG A 162 -5.86 9.10 2.21
CA ARG A 162 -6.78 7.94 2.09
C ARG A 162 -7.20 7.38 3.45
N HIS A 163 -6.48 7.69 4.53
CA HIS A 163 -6.82 7.30 5.91
C HIS A 163 -7.60 8.37 6.69
N ARG A 164 -8.02 9.49 6.08
CA ARG A 164 -8.74 10.57 6.78
C ARG A 164 -9.94 10.10 7.60
N SER A 165 -10.72 9.14 7.10
CA SER A 165 -11.86 8.58 7.84
C SER A 165 -11.42 7.71 9.03
N ASN A 166 -10.27 7.03 8.92
CA ASN A 166 -9.69 6.27 10.03
C ASN A 166 -9.13 7.21 11.09
N ILE A 167 -8.45 8.29 10.67
CA ILE A 167 -7.94 9.32 11.58
C ILE A 167 -9.09 9.90 12.39
N ALA A 168 -10.21 10.26 11.73
CA ALA A 168 -11.39 10.77 12.42
C ALA A 168 -11.96 9.75 13.44
N ARG A 169 -11.98 8.44 13.09
CA ARG A 169 -12.44 7.40 14.03
C ARG A 169 -11.44 7.12 15.15
N LEU A 170 -10.14 7.18 14.88
CA LEU A 170 -9.10 7.06 15.92
C LEU A 170 -9.22 8.18 16.95
N LEU A 171 -9.39 9.41 16.50
CA LEU A 171 -9.59 10.57 17.40
C LEU A 171 -10.86 10.47 18.25
N LYS A 172 -11.92 9.83 17.71
CA LYS A 172 -13.19 9.61 18.41
C LYS A 172 -13.21 8.31 19.24
N GLY A 173 -12.15 7.51 19.22
CA GLY A 173 -12.11 6.21 19.90
C GLY A 173 -13.03 5.13 19.28
N THR A 174 -13.52 5.34 18.05
CA THR A 174 -14.48 4.46 17.36
C THR A 174 -13.85 3.64 16.23
N GLU A 175 -12.52 3.61 16.11
CA GLU A 175 -11.83 2.82 15.08
C GLU A 175 -11.90 1.32 15.43
N ASN A 176 -12.01 0.49 14.39
CA ASN A 176 -12.08 -0.97 14.55
C ASN A 176 -10.72 -1.56 14.95
N ARG A 177 -10.68 -2.25 16.08
CA ARG A 177 -9.53 -3.07 16.50
C ARG A 177 -9.50 -4.42 15.78
N PHE A 178 -8.32 -5.03 15.78
CA PHE A 178 -8.06 -6.36 15.20
C PHE A 178 -7.71 -7.38 16.27
#